data_e824f4424c36b9385eac382ac14811d3
#
_entry.id   e824f4424c36b9385eac382ac14811d3
#
_cell.length_a   1.000
_cell.length_b   1.000
_cell.length_c   1.000
_cell.angle_alpha   90.00
_cell.angle_beta   90.00
_cell.angle_gamma   90.00
#
_symmetry.space_group_name_H-M   'P 1'
#
loop_
_entity.id
_entity.type
_entity.pdbx_description
1 polymer ?
#
loop_
_entity_poly.entity_id
_entity_poly.type
_entity_poly.pdbx_seq_one_letter_code
_entity_poly.pdbx_strand_id
1 'polypeptide(L)'
;MCSMMVNNNNQNGRSMIEMLGVLAIIGVLSVGAIGGYTVAMQSFHSNEALDLIQKTSVQIRTTFNEKYTGLNCGVLKSIGVLDERYVSGSGACQNPPVGTEWTITSPSQKFYTIALKGVDLAPCTKLARAYWGDSGTFVNLMVGAEGAEVLVSSPAVAPPVDTVVEQCKQGSSMIWTFK
;
A
#
# COMPACT_ATOMS: atom_id res chain seq x y z
N MET A 1 -15.67 -76.41 -14.31
CA MET A 1 -16.34 -75.09 -14.47
C MET A 1 -16.53 -74.52 -13.12
N CYS A 2 -15.60 -73.59 -12.73
CA CYS A 2 -15.63 -72.89 -11.45
C CYS A 2 -16.11 -71.48 -11.72
N SER A 3 -17.34 -71.15 -11.30
CA SER A 3 -17.95 -69.85 -11.48
C SER A 3 -17.41 -68.89 -10.35
N MET A 4 -16.56 -67.96 -10.69
CA MET A 4 -16.19 -66.86 -9.78
C MET A 4 -17.37 -65.90 -9.68
N MET A 5 -18.06 -65.89 -8.56
CA MET A 5 -18.99 -64.85 -8.20
C MET A 5 -18.18 -63.64 -7.80
N VAL A 6 -18.20 -62.63 -8.63
CA VAL A 6 -17.68 -61.28 -8.28
C VAL A 6 -18.70 -60.66 -7.33
N ASN A 7 -18.32 -60.56 -6.07
CA ASN A 7 -19.10 -59.86 -5.06
C ASN A 7 -18.88 -58.35 -5.21
N ASN A 8 -19.76 -57.71 -5.96
CA ASN A 8 -19.70 -56.26 -6.21
C ASN A 8 -20.76 -55.56 -5.35
N ASN A 9 -20.53 -55.50 -4.03
CA ASN A 9 -21.47 -54.83 -3.14
C ASN A 9 -20.80 -53.96 -2.09
N ASN A 10 -21.29 -52.75 -2.00
CA ASN A 10 -21.25 -51.82 -0.87
C ASN A 10 -20.07 -50.81 -0.75
N GLN A 11 -19.58 -50.29 -1.84
CA GLN A 11 -18.66 -49.14 -1.73
C GLN A 11 -19.30 -47.76 -2.00
N ASN A 12 -20.52 -47.69 -2.53
CA ASN A 12 -21.09 -46.43 -3.03
C ASN A 12 -21.64 -45.46 -1.96
N GLY A 13 -22.06 -45.97 -0.78
CA GLY A 13 -22.61 -45.08 0.27
C GLY A 13 -21.59 -44.50 1.22
N ARG A 14 -20.54 -45.28 1.52
CA ARG A 14 -19.47 -44.84 2.45
C ARG A 14 -18.58 -43.78 1.83
N SER A 15 -18.29 -43.87 0.56
CA SER A 15 -17.52 -42.89 -0.22
C SER A 15 -18.19 -41.51 -0.30
N MET A 16 -19.55 -41.45 -0.40
CA MET A 16 -20.25 -40.17 -0.47
C MET A 16 -20.18 -39.37 0.82
N ILE A 17 -20.32 -40.01 1.96
CA ILE A 17 -20.23 -39.34 3.28
C ILE A 17 -18.79 -38.82 3.56
N GLU A 18 -17.80 -39.62 3.21
CA GLU A 18 -16.41 -39.26 3.32
C GLU A 18 -16.07 -38.06 2.42
N MET A 19 -16.55 -38.04 1.17
CA MET A 19 -16.35 -36.90 0.25
C MET A 19 -17.06 -35.64 0.72
N LEU A 20 -18.26 -35.72 1.28
CA LEU A 20 -18.96 -34.57 1.86
C LEU A 20 -18.20 -33.99 3.07
N GLY A 21 -17.64 -34.85 3.91
CA GLY A 21 -16.82 -34.41 5.06
C GLY A 21 -15.55 -33.67 4.61
N VAL A 22 -14.85 -34.18 3.61
CA VAL A 22 -13.66 -33.51 3.04
C VAL A 22 -14.02 -32.16 2.41
N LEU A 23 -15.10 -32.08 1.64
CA LEU A 23 -15.57 -30.85 1.02
C LEU A 23 -15.95 -29.79 2.07
N ALA A 24 -16.57 -30.18 3.18
CA ALA A 24 -16.89 -29.27 4.28
C ALA A 24 -15.63 -28.68 4.91
N ILE A 25 -14.62 -29.51 5.17
CA ILE A 25 -13.34 -29.04 5.73
C ILE A 25 -12.61 -28.12 4.76
N ILE A 26 -12.54 -28.48 3.47
CA ILE A 26 -11.91 -27.63 2.44
C ILE A 26 -12.65 -26.29 2.34
N GLY A 27 -13.99 -26.28 2.39
CA GLY A 27 -14.77 -25.05 2.37
C GLY A 27 -14.42 -24.09 3.50
N VAL A 28 -14.35 -24.58 4.73
CA VAL A 28 -13.99 -23.76 5.91
C VAL A 28 -12.55 -23.26 5.82
N LEU A 29 -11.60 -24.11 5.44
CA LEU A 29 -10.20 -23.73 5.27
C LEU A 29 -10.01 -22.69 4.16
N SER A 30 -10.74 -22.82 3.04
CA SER A 30 -10.66 -21.88 1.93
C SER A 30 -11.11 -20.48 2.31
N VAL A 31 -12.23 -20.35 3.04
CA VAL A 31 -12.71 -19.03 3.52
C VAL A 31 -11.70 -18.39 4.47
N GLY A 32 -11.16 -19.16 5.41
CA GLY A 32 -10.13 -18.67 6.35
C GLY A 32 -8.84 -18.24 5.64
N ALA A 33 -8.41 -19.00 4.64
CA ALA A 33 -7.21 -18.69 3.86
C ALA A 33 -7.35 -17.39 3.05
N ILE A 34 -8.51 -17.17 2.41
CA ILE A 34 -8.77 -15.94 1.64
C ILE A 34 -8.75 -14.71 2.56
N GLY A 35 -9.42 -14.77 3.72
CA GLY A 35 -9.43 -13.68 4.68
C GLY A 35 -8.04 -13.34 5.21
N GLY A 36 -7.23 -14.34 5.56
CA GLY A 36 -5.84 -14.14 5.99
C GLY A 36 -4.95 -13.58 4.88
N TYR A 37 -5.13 -14.02 3.65
CA TYR A 37 -4.38 -13.52 2.50
C TYR A 37 -4.62 -12.03 2.24
N THR A 38 -5.87 -11.56 2.27
CA THR A 38 -6.20 -10.15 2.03
C THR A 38 -5.55 -9.23 3.05
N VAL A 39 -5.58 -9.58 4.34
CA VAL A 39 -4.92 -8.82 5.40
C VAL A 39 -3.39 -8.79 5.23
N ALA A 40 -2.79 -9.93 4.89
CA ALA A 40 -1.37 -10.04 4.63
C ALA A 40 -0.94 -9.16 3.44
N MET A 41 -1.69 -9.19 2.34
CA MET A 41 -1.41 -8.37 1.15
C MET A 41 -1.56 -6.87 1.42
N GLN A 42 -2.57 -6.44 2.17
CA GLN A 42 -2.68 -5.03 2.57
C GLN A 42 -1.48 -4.57 3.41
N SER A 43 -1.01 -5.42 4.32
CA SER A 43 0.18 -5.13 5.12
C SER A 43 1.44 -5.04 4.26
N PHE A 44 1.57 -5.94 3.28
CA PHE A 44 2.68 -5.95 2.33
C PHE A 44 2.71 -4.66 1.50
N HIS A 45 1.61 -4.28 0.85
CA HIS A 45 1.53 -3.06 0.06
C HIS A 45 1.74 -1.79 0.89
N SER A 46 1.28 -1.78 2.14
CA SER A 46 1.55 -0.65 3.05
C SER A 46 3.03 -0.50 3.38
N ASN A 47 3.75 -1.62 3.57
CA ASN A 47 5.19 -1.61 3.78
C ASN A 47 5.95 -1.18 2.52
N GLU A 48 5.51 -1.67 1.35
CA GLU A 48 6.08 -1.28 0.07
C GLU A 48 5.92 0.22 -0.18
N ALA A 49 4.76 0.80 0.13
CA ALA A 49 4.53 2.24 0.03
C ALA A 49 5.44 3.04 0.97
N LEU A 50 5.58 2.58 2.22
CA LEU A 50 6.45 3.20 3.21
C LEU A 50 7.92 3.21 2.74
N ASP A 51 8.42 2.06 2.29
CA ASP A 51 9.78 1.93 1.78
C ASP A 51 10.00 2.78 0.52
N LEU A 52 9.06 2.77 -0.42
CA LEU A 52 9.11 3.56 -1.63
C LEU A 52 9.21 5.06 -1.34
N ILE A 53 8.35 5.60 -0.45
CA ILE A 53 8.34 7.02 -0.12
C ILE A 53 9.63 7.40 0.61
N GLN A 54 10.05 6.63 1.60
CA GLN A 54 11.29 6.89 2.35
C GLN A 54 12.52 6.85 1.46
N LYS A 55 12.67 5.79 0.66
CA LYS A 55 13.77 5.64 -0.29
C LYS A 55 13.80 6.76 -1.32
N THR A 56 12.65 7.08 -1.91
CA THR A 56 12.52 8.15 -2.89
C THR A 56 12.85 9.51 -2.27
N SER A 57 12.38 9.79 -1.05
CA SER A 57 12.68 11.07 -0.36
C SER A 57 14.18 11.25 -0.10
N VAL A 58 14.87 10.21 0.35
CA VAL A 58 16.32 10.24 0.57
C VAL A 58 17.07 10.46 -0.75
N GLN A 59 16.70 9.73 -1.81
CA GLN A 59 17.34 9.85 -3.11
C GLN A 59 17.09 11.22 -3.78
N ILE A 60 15.89 11.77 -3.66
CA ILE A 60 15.59 13.13 -4.15
C ILE A 60 16.51 14.13 -3.48
N ARG A 61 16.64 14.11 -2.16
CA ARG A 61 17.48 15.03 -1.41
C ARG A 61 18.96 14.93 -1.78
N THR A 62 19.49 13.74 -1.87
CA THR A 62 20.90 13.52 -2.23
C THR A 62 21.20 13.91 -3.67
N THR A 63 20.25 13.76 -4.59
CA THR A 63 20.45 14.07 -6.01
C THR A 63 20.26 15.55 -6.33
N PHE A 64 19.23 16.18 -5.75
CA PHE A 64 18.85 17.56 -6.08
C PHE A 64 19.51 18.62 -5.19
N ASN A 65 20.17 18.23 -4.10
CA ASN A 65 20.92 19.11 -3.21
C ASN A 65 20.13 20.39 -2.84
N GLU A 66 18.92 20.22 -2.33
CA GLU A 66 18.00 21.29 -1.89
C GLU A 66 17.49 22.25 -2.99
N LYS A 67 17.57 21.82 -4.26
CA LYS A 67 17.04 22.58 -5.41
C LYS A 67 16.08 21.71 -6.21
N TYR A 68 14.83 21.68 -5.82
CA TYR A 68 13.82 20.74 -6.36
C TYR A 68 13.05 21.25 -7.59
N THR A 69 13.54 22.31 -8.26
CA THR A 69 12.86 22.87 -9.45
C THR A 69 12.73 21.86 -10.57
N GLY A 70 11.51 21.69 -11.08
CA GLY A 70 11.24 20.76 -12.18
C GLY A 70 11.13 19.28 -11.79
N LEU A 71 11.09 18.99 -10.49
CA LEU A 71 10.94 17.64 -9.97
C LEU A 71 9.59 17.05 -10.40
N ASN A 72 9.63 15.89 -11.04
CA ASN A 72 8.47 15.07 -11.39
C ASN A 72 8.88 13.60 -11.56
N CYS A 73 7.92 12.69 -11.70
CA CYS A 73 8.20 11.27 -11.81
C CYS A 73 9.04 10.91 -13.04
N GLY A 74 8.87 11.61 -14.17
CA GLY A 74 9.64 11.37 -15.38
C GLY A 74 11.13 11.71 -15.20
N VAL A 75 11.45 12.82 -14.54
CA VAL A 75 12.81 13.20 -14.18
C VAL A 75 13.41 12.18 -13.23
N LEU A 76 12.66 11.76 -12.19
CA LEU A 76 13.13 10.74 -11.24
C LEU A 76 13.40 9.39 -11.89
N LYS A 77 12.63 8.99 -12.89
CA LYS A 77 12.90 7.80 -13.71
C LYS A 77 14.18 7.96 -14.51
N SER A 78 14.38 9.10 -15.18
CA SER A 78 15.54 9.32 -16.05
C SER A 78 16.88 9.31 -15.31
N ILE A 79 16.86 9.67 -14.01
CA ILE A 79 18.06 9.64 -13.14
C ILE A 79 18.15 8.36 -12.30
N GLY A 80 17.25 7.38 -12.51
CA GLY A 80 17.30 6.08 -11.85
C GLY A 80 16.82 6.06 -10.38
N VAL A 81 16.11 7.10 -9.93
CA VAL A 81 15.51 7.17 -8.59
C VAL A 81 14.24 6.36 -8.50
N LEU A 82 13.40 6.42 -9.55
CA LEU A 82 12.18 5.64 -9.64
C LEU A 82 12.29 4.53 -10.69
N ASP A 83 11.76 3.38 -10.32
CA ASP A 83 11.66 2.22 -11.19
C ASP A 83 10.62 2.46 -12.31
N GLU A 84 10.80 1.80 -13.46
CA GLU A 84 9.89 1.90 -14.61
C GLU A 84 8.44 1.55 -14.28
N ARG A 85 8.21 0.64 -13.36
CA ARG A 85 6.87 0.23 -12.93
C ARG A 85 6.05 1.37 -12.32
N TYR A 86 6.72 2.39 -11.76
CA TYR A 86 6.09 3.52 -11.09
C TYR A 86 5.94 4.76 -11.98
N VAL A 87 6.42 4.72 -13.22
CA VAL A 87 6.41 5.86 -14.13
C VAL A 87 5.96 5.43 -15.51
N SER A 88 4.92 6.07 -16.03
CA SER A 88 4.40 5.81 -17.37
C SER A 88 5.38 6.23 -18.47
N GLY A 89 5.11 5.80 -19.71
CA GLY A 89 5.88 6.24 -20.87
C GLY A 89 5.82 7.75 -21.12
N SER A 90 4.78 8.43 -20.66
CA SER A 90 4.63 9.90 -20.70
C SER A 90 5.35 10.64 -19.57
N GLY A 91 5.96 9.93 -18.62
CA GLY A 91 6.64 10.52 -17.47
C GLY A 91 5.72 10.84 -16.29
N ALA A 92 4.45 10.47 -16.34
CA ALA A 92 3.54 10.59 -15.21
C ALA A 92 3.77 9.47 -14.20
N CYS A 93 3.51 9.72 -12.92
CA CYS A 93 3.50 8.70 -11.89
C CYS A 93 2.38 7.69 -12.14
N GLN A 94 2.62 6.41 -11.89
CA GLN A 94 1.65 5.31 -12.07
C GLN A 94 1.88 4.20 -11.04
N ASN A 95 0.91 3.28 -10.95
CA ASN A 95 0.99 2.06 -10.14
C ASN A 95 1.47 2.29 -8.70
N PRO A 96 0.81 3.16 -7.91
CA PRO A 96 1.17 3.31 -6.51
C PRO A 96 0.99 1.99 -5.76
N PRO A 97 1.84 1.65 -4.77
CA PRO A 97 1.67 0.44 -3.97
C PRO A 97 0.36 0.43 -3.18
N VAL A 98 -0.12 1.60 -2.79
CA VAL A 98 -1.42 1.81 -2.13
C VAL A 98 -2.13 3.02 -2.74
N GLY A 99 -3.46 3.03 -2.67
CA GLY A 99 -4.27 4.09 -3.27
C GLY A 99 -4.47 3.90 -4.78
N THR A 100 -4.98 4.93 -5.42
CA THR A 100 -5.33 4.92 -6.86
C THR A 100 -4.42 5.77 -7.71
N GLU A 101 -3.86 6.83 -7.13
CA GLU A 101 -3.01 7.79 -7.82
C GLU A 101 -1.90 8.27 -6.88
N TRP A 102 -0.74 8.56 -7.42
CA TRP A 102 0.30 9.25 -6.70
C TRP A 102 0.98 10.29 -7.57
N THR A 103 1.52 11.31 -6.94
CA THR A 103 2.21 12.40 -7.62
C THR A 103 3.42 12.85 -6.82
N ILE A 104 4.46 13.29 -7.53
CA ILE A 104 5.64 13.93 -6.94
C ILE A 104 5.79 15.27 -7.61
N THR A 105 5.75 16.35 -6.83
CA THR A 105 5.83 17.71 -7.34
C THR A 105 6.71 18.58 -6.45
N SER A 106 7.20 19.68 -6.99
CA SER A 106 7.95 20.69 -6.25
C SER A 106 7.17 22.01 -6.28
N PRO A 107 6.44 22.36 -5.20
CA PRO A 107 5.74 23.63 -5.11
C PRO A 107 6.68 24.84 -4.99
N SER A 108 7.91 24.59 -4.58
CA SER A 108 8.95 25.64 -4.51
C SER A 108 10.35 25.04 -4.69
N GLN A 109 11.36 25.90 -4.82
CA GLN A 109 12.75 25.40 -4.94
C GLN A 109 13.25 24.65 -3.69
N LYS A 110 12.68 24.94 -2.53
CA LYS A 110 13.14 24.39 -1.23
C LYS A 110 12.31 23.22 -0.71
N PHE A 111 11.17 22.96 -1.31
CA PHE A 111 10.24 21.92 -0.85
C PHE A 111 9.74 21.06 -2.00
N TYR A 112 9.52 19.80 -1.73
CA TYR A 112 8.81 18.90 -2.63
C TYR A 112 7.73 18.15 -1.86
N THR A 113 6.75 17.70 -2.59
CA THR A 113 5.62 16.94 -2.05
C THR A 113 5.50 15.59 -2.74
N ILE A 114 5.18 14.58 -1.97
CA ILE A 114 4.73 13.27 -2.45
C ILE A 114 3.28 13.15 -2.00
N ALA A 115 2.37 12.94 -2.93
CA ALA A 115 0.96 12.78 -2.62
C ALA A 115 0.45 11.42 -3.09
N LEU A 116 -0.35 10.77 -2.27
CA LEU A 116 -1.12 9.56 -2.57
C LEU A 116 -2.60 9.89 -2.45
N LYS A 117 -3.41 9.41 -3.40
CA LYS A 117 -4.87 9.55 -3.37
C LYS A 117 -5.55 8.19 -3.34
N GLY A 118 -6.77 8.15 -2.84
CA GLY A 118 -7.56 6.94 -2.80
C GLY A 118 -7.02 5.87 -1.85
N VAL A 119 -6.37 6.28 -0.76
CA VAL A 119 -5.76 5.37 0.21
C VAL A 119 -6.82 4.86 1.18
N ASP A 120 -6.88 3.53 1.35
CA ASP A 120 -7.80 2.89 2.29
C ASP A 120 -7.38 3.12 3.75
N LEU A 121 -8.32 2.88 4.69
CA LEU A 121 -8.16 3.13 6.11
C LEU A 121 -6.90 2.45 6.71
N ALA A 122 -6.68 1.17 6.44
CA ALA A 122 -5.59 0.42 7.05
C ALA A 122 -4.19 0.91 6.60
N PRO A 123 -3.89 1.03 5.28
CA PRO A 123 -2.63 1.62 4.84
C PRO A 123 -2.48 3.10 5.23
N CYS A 124 -3.54 3.91 5.19
CA CYS A 124 -3.51 5.30 5.63
C CYS A 124 -3.07 5.42 7.10
N THR A 125 -3.71 4.67 8.00
CA THR A 125 -3.40 4.68 9.44
C THR A 125 -1.95 4.27 9.70
N LYS A 126 -1.45 3.27 8.97
CA LYS A 126 -0.07 2.79 9.09
C LYS A 126 0.94 3.83 8.60
N LEU A 127 0.71 4.41 7.44
CA LEU A 127 1.56 5.45 6.85
C LEU A 127 1.55 6.75 7.67
N ALA A 128 0.39 7.17 8.18
CA ALA A 128 0.28 8.38 8.99
C ALA A 128 1.07 8.31 10.30
N ARG A 129 1.24 7.11 10.87
CA ARG A 129 1.98 6.89 12.12
C ARG A 129 3.44 6.52 11.93
N ALA A 130 3.89 6.38 10.70
CA ALA A 130 5.29 6.07 10.41
C ALA A 130 6.19 7.27 10.73
N TYR A 131 7.46 6.98 11.02
CA TYR A 131 8.47 8.02 11.16
C TYR A 131 8.97 8.48 9.78
N TRP A 132 8.83 9.75 9.49
CA TRP A 132 9.17 10.32 8.17
C TRP A 132 10.45 11.15 8.16
N GLY A 133 11.09 11.31 9.29
CA GLY A 133 12.32 12.08 9.43
C GLY A 133 12.22 13.17 10.50
N ASP A 134 13.32 13.88 10.66
CA ASP A 134 13.45 15.02 11.59
C ASP A 134 13.04 16.34 10.94
N SER A 135 13.09 17.43 11.71
CA SER A 135 12.79 18.79 11.24
C SER A 135 13.74 19.30 10.16
N GLY A 136 14.88 18.63 9.93
CA GLY A 136 15.82 18.93 8.85
C GLY A 136 15.39 18.36 7.50
N THR A 137 14.47 17.41 7.48
CA THR A 137 14.15 16.65 6.28
C THR A 137 12.66 16.60 5.97
N PHE A 138 11.84 16.40 6.98
CA PHE A 138 10.40 16.30 6.90
C PHE A 138 9.74 17.57 7.43
N VAL A 139 8.73 18.07 6.74
CA VAL A 139 8.00 19.28 7.12
C VAL A 139 6.67 18.94 7.76
N ASN A 140 5.82 18.22 7.02
CA ASN A 140 4.51 17.80 7.50
C ASN A 140 3.90 16.65 6.69
N LEU A 141 2.88 16.04 7.26
CA LEU A 141 1.96 15.15 6.60
C LEU A 141 0.54 15.69 6.78
N MET A 142 -0.14 15.88 5.68
CA MET A 142 -1.56 16.22 5.63
C MET A 142 -2.35 15.00 5.18
N VAL A 143 -3.49 14.75 5.82
CA VAL A 143 -4.37 13.61 5.53
C VAL A 143 -5.83 14.07 5.57
N GLY A 144 -6.64 13.55 4.70
CA GLY A 144 -8.08 13.84 4.67
C GLY A 144 -8.74 13.53 3.34
N ALA A 145 -9.91 14.11 3.12
CA ALA A 145 -10.55 14.08 1.80
C ALA A 145 -9.74 14.94 0.82
N GLU A 146 -9.75 14.56 -0.45
CA GLU A 146 -9.03 15.32 -1.50
C GLU A 146 -9.47 16.79 -1.52
N GLY A 147 -8.52 17.69 -1.38
CA GLY A 147 -8.76 19.14 -1.31
C GLY A 147 -9.20 19.67 0.06
N ALA A 148 -9.31 18.81 1.07
CA ALA A 148 -9.67 19.15 2.44
C ALA A 148 -8.75 18.44 3.46
N GLU A 149 -7.50 18.22 3.09
CA GLU A 149 -6.52 17.57 3.93
C GLU A 149 -6.14 18.45 5.13
N VAL A 150 -6.03 17.82 6.30
CA VAL A 150 -5.63 18.48 7.56
C VAL A 150 -4.24 18.01 7.98
N LEU A 151 -3.53 18.88 8.69
CA LEU A 151 -2.24 18.55 9.27
C LEU A 151 -2.42 17.43 10.32
N VAL A 152 -1.80 16.28 10.07
CA VAL A 152 -1.86 15.11 10.96
C VAL A 152 -0.52 14.89 11.68
N SER A 153 0.61 15.08 11.01
CA SER A 153 1.92 14.83 11.57
C SER A 153 2.93 15.92 11.20
N SER A 154 3.83 16.21 12.14
CA SER A 154 5.00 17.06 11.95
C SER A 154 6.22 16.41 12.64
N PRO A 155 7.47 16.84 12.36
CA PRO A 155 8.67 16.21 12.94
C PRO A 155 8.71 16.18 14.47
N ALA A 156 8.04 17.12 15.12
CA ALA A 156 8.07 17.29 16.57
C ALA A 156 6.99 16.48 17.31
N VAL A 157 5.95 16.02 16.61
CA VAL A 157 4.76 15.42 17.24
C VAL A 157 4.29 14.20 16.45
N ALA A 158 4.33 13.05 17.10
CA ALA A 158 3.63 11.88 16.59
C ALA A 158 2.11 12.12 16.62
N PRO A 159 1.38 11.82 15.55
CA PRO A 159 -0.04 12.11 15.50
C PRO A 159 -0.81 11.28 16.53
N PRO A 160 -1.78 11.87 17.25
CA PRO A 160 -2.71 11.14 18.10
C PRO A 160 -3.49 10.10 17.27
N VAL A 161 -3.75 8.94 17.86
CA VAL A 161 -4.41 7.82 17.14
C VAL A 161 -5.82 8.19 16.70
N ASP A 162 -6.56 8.89 17.53
CA ASP A 162 -7.92 9.39 17.29
C ASP A 162 -7.97 10.32 16.07
N THR A 163 -7.07 11.31 16.00
CA THR A 163 -6.95 12.22 14.85
C THR A 163 -6.63 11.47 13.56
N VAL A 164 -5.71 10.49 13.62
CA VAL A 164 -5.35 9.67 12.45
C VAL A 164 -6.56 8.88 11.96
N VAL A 165 -7.27 8.21 12.86
CA VAL A 165 -8.44 7.40 12.50
C VAL A 165 -9.58 8.26 11.94
N GLU A 166 -9.77 9.46 12.48
CA GLU A 166 -10.78 10.39 11.99
C GLU A 166 -10.49 10.88 10.56
N GLN A 167 -9.23 11.16 10.24
CA GLN A 167 -8.81 11.66 8.94
C GLN A 167 -8.60 10.54 7.91
N CYS A 168 -8.18 9.35 8.35
CA CYS A 168 -8.04 8.18 7.51
C CYS A 168 -9.40 7.52 7.26
N LYS A 169 -10.10 7.94 6.23
CA LYS A 169 -11.33 7.30 5.73
C LYS A 169 -11.01 6.56 4.43
N GLN A 170 -11.96 5.77 3.95
CA GLN A 170 -11.79 5.11 2.64
C GLN A 170 -11.62 6.17 1.55
N GLY A 171 -10.60 6.00 0.72
CA GLY A 171 -10.29 6.94 -0.36
C GLY A 171 -9.59 8.23 0.09
N SER A 172 -8.93 8.23 1.24
CA SER A 172 -8.23 9.42 1.75
C SER A 172 -7.06 9.83 0.87
N SER A 173 -6.81 11.15 0.82
CA SER A 173 -5.59 11.75 0.28
C SER A 173 -4.55 11.92 1.38
N MET A 174 -3.28 11.68 1.05
CA MET A 174 -2.15 11.85 1.94
C MET A 174 -1.06 12.66 1.22
N ILE A 175 -0.58 13.74 1.83
CA ILE A 175 0.41 14.63 1.24
C ILE A 175 1.58 14.81 2.22
N TRP A 176 2.73 14.27 1.86
CA TRP A 176 3.99 14.48 2.56
C TRP A 176 4.73 15.68 1.97
N THR A 177 5.18 16.58 2.81
CA THR A 177 6.05 17.70 2.43
C THR A 177 7.44 17.49 3.03
N PHE A 178 8.46 17.55 2.18
CA PHE A 178 9.87 17.43 2.54
C PHE A 178 10.65 18.67 2.10
N LYS A 179 11.84 18.84 2.72
CA LYS A 179 12.81 19.87 2.35
C LYS A 179 14.22 19.31 2.21
#